data_dc2a48850f2781f5611495fab5c4987d
#
_entry.id   dc2a48850f2781f5611495fab5c4987d
#
_cell.length_a   1.000
_cell.length_b   1.000
_cell.length_c   1.000
_cell.angle_alpha   90.00
_cell.angle_beta   90.00
_cell.angle_gamma   90.00
#
_symmetry.space_group_name_H-M   'P 1'
#
loop_
_entity.id
_entity.type
_entity.pdbx_description
1 polymer ?
#
loop_
_entity_poly.entity_id
_entity_poly.type
_entity_poly.pdbx_seq_one_letter_code
_entity_poly.pdbx_strand_id
1 'polypeptide(L)'
;RDTKQKAEWKALKEHVRRLKGFNGPYFASVAPGLSIPRSFLEQYSEISVPDLCNDELRLPLYAKALDFQIYDTGFFKKWFSKSEKSFFNCNEFAIKEKKLLKELKKKKGRRVFHPFREELNMELISK
;
A
#
# COMPACT_ATOMS: atom_id res chain seq x y z
N ARG A 1 15.98 8.11 -12.87
CA ARG A 1 14.97 7.87 -11.82
C ARG A 1 15.36 6.71 -10.89
N ASP A 2 15.90 5.64 -11.43
CA ASP A 2 16.20 4.39 -10.69
C ASP A 2 17.38 4.52 -9.69
N THR A 3 18.42 5.29 -10.01
CA THR A 3 19.61 5.45 -9.18
C THR A 3 19.34 6.24 -7.88
N LYS A 4 18.58 7.32 -7.96
CA LYS A 4 18.22 8.13 -6.78
C LYS A 4 17.39 7.31 -5.79
N GLN A 5 16.35 6.64 -6.25
CA GLN A 5 15.50 5.79 -5.39
C GLN A 5 16.29 4.66 -4.73
N LYS A 6 17.24 4.05 -5.44
CA LYS A 6 18.12 3.02 -4.86
C LYS A 6 19.02 3.58 -3.77
N ALA A 7 19.57 4.78 -3.97
CA ALA A 7 20.41 5.44 -2.97
C ALA A 7 19.60 5.80 -1.72
N GLU A 8 18.42 6.41 -1.89
CA GLU A 8 17.50 6.74 -0.81
C GLU A 8 17.08 5.50 -0.02
N TRP A 9 16.73 4.41 -0.71
CA TRP A 9 16.38 3.14 -0.08
C TRP A 9 17.54 2.54 0.72
N LYS A 10 18.76 2.61 0.20
CA LYS A 10 19.94 2.17 0.92
C LYS A 10 20.17 3.00 2.19
N ALA A 11 20.05 4.32 2.08
CA ALA A 11 20.22 5.24 3.21
C ALA A 11 19.13 5.03 4.28
N LEU A 12 17.88 4.82 3.88
CA LEU A 12 16.76 4.56 4.78
C LEU A 12 16.96 3.25 5.55
N LYS A 13 17.37 2.17 4.89
CA LYS A 13 17.69 0.90 5.54
C LYS A 13 18.82 1.05 6.56
N GLU A 14 19.86 1.78 6.20
CA GLU A 14 20.98 2.03 7.10
C GLU A 14 20.56 2.85 8.32
N HIS A 15 19.71 3.87 8.13
CA HIS A 15 19.14 4.63 9.23
C HIS A 15 18.38 3.73 10.21
N VAL A 16 17.47 2.89 9.72
CA VAL A 16 16.68 1.99 10.56
C VAL A 16 17.56 0.93 11.24
N ARG A 17 18.58 0.44 10.56
CA ARG A 17 19.56 -0.48 11.14
C ARG A 17 20.29 0.13 12.33
N ARG A 18 20.73 1.38 12.20
CA ARG A 18 21.41 2.11 13.30
C ARG A 18 20.45 2.39 14.46
N LEU A 19 19.22 2.76 14.15
CA LEU A 19 18.23 3.15 15.14
C LEU A 19 17.73 1.97 15.98
N LYS A 20 17.44 0.83 15.34
CA LYS A 20 16.75 -0.32 15.95
C LYS A 20 17.45 -1.67 15.73
N GLY A 21 18.61 -1.72 15.10
CA GLY A 21 19.28 -2.97 14.75
C GLY A 21 18.57 -3.81 13.68
N PHE A 22 17.50 -3.29 13.07
CA PHE A 22 16.67 -4.02 12.12
C PHE A 22 17.38 -4.22 10.79
N ASN A 23 17.44 -5.46 10.32
CA ASN A 23 18.08 -5.84 9.07
C ASN A 23 17.20 -6.75 8.16
N GLY A 24 15.90 -6.54 8.17
CA GLY A 24 14.95 -7.28 7.35
C GLY A 24 14.19 -8.39 8.11
N PRO A 25 13.28 -9.03 7.47
CA PRO A 25 12.85 -8.88 6.07
C PRO A 25 12.19 -7.54 5.78
N TYR A 26 12.35 -7.05 4.54
CA TYR A 26 11.83 -5.77 4.08
C TYR A 26 10.52 -5.96 3.33
N PHE A 27 9.59 -5.03 3.55
CA PHE A 27 8.26 -5.03 2.95
C PHE A 27 8.00 -3.71 2.25
N ALA A 28 7.11 -3.73 1.29
CA ALA A 28 6.48 -2.56 0.72
C ALA A 28 4.96 -2.70 0.83
N SER A 29 4.27 -1.61 0.98
CA SER A 29 2.81 -1.57 0.99
C SER A 29 2.31 -0.63 -0.09
N VAL A 30 1.03 -0.74 -0.42
CA VAL A 30 0.36 0.27 -1.23
C VAL A 30 -0.31 1.22 -0.27
N ALA A 31 0.07 2.51 -0.31
CA ALA A 31 -0.41 3.51 0.64
C ALA A 31 -1.96 3.60 0.76
N PRO A 32 -2.73 3.57 -0.34
CA PRO A 32 -4.18 3.47 -0.23
C PRO A 32 -4.61 2.13 0.41
N GLY A 33 -5.37 2.21 1.50
CA GLY A 33 -5.93 1.02 2.18
C GLY A 33 -5.05 0.47 3.31
N LEU A 34 -4.13 1.25 3.85
CA LEU A 34 -3.43 0.91 5.08
C LEU A 34 -4.34 1.10 6.30
N SER A 35 -4.33 0.12 7.18
CA SER A 35 -4.85 0.25 8.54
C SER A 35 -3.67 0.27 9.50
N ILE A 36 -3.52 1.36 10.23
CA ILE A 36 -2.35 1.61 11.08
C ILE A 36 -2.84 1.80 12.52
N PRO A 37 -2.35 1.01 13.49
CA PRO A 37 -2.75 1.17 14.88
C PRO A 37 -2.19 2.46 15.46
N ARG A 38 -2.93 3.07 16.37
CA ARG A 38 -2.55 4.31 17.05
C ARG A 38 -1.19 4.18 17.76
N SER A 39 -0.96 3.05 18.41
CA SER A 39 0.30 2.76 19.10
C SER A 39 1.54 2.78 18.17
N PHE A 40 1.37 2.43 16.90
CA PHE A 40 2.45 2.61 15.91
C PHE A 40 2.68 4.09 15.62
N LEU A 41 1.62 4.87 15.41
CA LEU A 41 1.73 6.29 15.11
C LEU A 41 2.39 7.06 16.26
N GLU A 42 2.06 6.73 17.49
CA GLU A 42 2.67 7.30 18.69
C GLU A 42 4.17 7.03 18.72
N GLN A 43 4.60 5.78 18.56
CA GLN A 43 6.03 5.44 18.54
C GLN A 43 6.75 6.01 17.30
N TYR A 44 6.09 6.04 16.16
CA TYR A 44 6.65 6.58 14.91
C TYR A 44 6.88 8.09 15.00
N SER A 45 6.00 8.81 15.70
CA SER A 45 6.12 10.27 15.89
C SER A 45 7.30 10.68 16.78
N GLU A 46 7.79 9.78 17.62
CA GLU A 46 8.96 10.01 18.48
C GLU A 46 10.29 9.82 17.75
N ILE A 47 10.26 9.27 16.54
CA ILE A 47 11.45 8.99 15.75
C ILE A 47 11.72 10.15 14.80
N SER A 48 12.97 10.61 14.74
CA SER A 48 13.43 11.50 13.68
C SER A 48 13.55 10.73 12.36
N VAL A 49 12.45 10.68 11.60
CA VAL A 49 12.37 9.96 10.34
C VAL A 49 12.94 10.83 9.22
N PRO A 50 13.97 10.38 8.50
CA PRO A 50 14.50 11.14 7.37
C PRO A 50 13.52 11.15 6.20
N ASP A 51 13.49 12.26 5.46
CA ASP A 51 12.68 12.38 4.24
C ASP A 51 13.32 11.63 3.06
N LEU A 52 13.33 10.32 3.19
CA LEU A 52 13.86 9.37 2.20
C LEU A 52 12.77 8.39 1.79
N CYS A 53 12.66 8.14 0.52
CA CYS A 53 11.61 7.29 -0.08
C CYS A 53 10.18 7.81 0.18
N ASN A 54 9.23 7.10 -0.37
CA ASN A 54 7.80 7.33 -0.14
C ASN A 54 7.27 6.49 1.04
N ASP A 55 6.05 6.78 1.46
CA ASP A 55 5.41 6.10 2.58
C ASP A 55 5.16 4.61 2.33
N GLU A 56 5.05 4.20 1.07
CA GLU A 56 4.89 2.79 0.69
C GLU A 56 6.08 1.92 1.09
N LEU A 57 7.25 2.53 1.21
CA LEU A 57 8.48 1.89 1.70
C LEU A 57 8.78 2.24 3.16
N ARG A 58 8.57 3.49 3.56
CA ARG A 58 8.85 3.95 4.93
C ARG A 58 7.99 3.26 5.97
N LEU A 59 6.67 3.33 5.83
CA LEU A 59 5.75 2.84 6.87
C LEU A 59 5.94 1.35 7.17
N PRO A 60 5.97 0.42 6.20
CA PRO A 60 6.20 -0.98 6.53
C PRO A 60 7.61 -1.26 7.07
N LEU A 61 8.62 -0.49 6.66
CA LEU A 61 9.97 -0.63 7.20
C LEU A 61 10.01 -0.28 8.69
N TYR A 62 9.46 0.87 9.08
CA TYR A 62 9.41 1.27 10.48
C TYR A 62 8.45 0.41 11.30
N ALA A 63 7.34 -0.04 10.73
CA ALA A 63 6.45 -0.97 11.41
C ALA A 63 7.20 -2.24 11.85
N LYS A 64 8.00 -2.82 10.97
CA LYS A 64 8.82 -3.99 11.30
C LYS A 64 9.95 -3.66 12.27
N ALA A 65 10.60 -2.53 12.13
CA ALA A 65 11.67 -2.10 13.03
C ALA A 65 11.18 -1.77 14.45
N LEU A 66 9.89 -1.44 14.60
CA LEU A 66 9.19 -1.22 15.86
C LEU A 66 8.43 -2.48 16.35
N ASP A 67 8.74 -3.65 15.79
CA ASP A 67 8.16 -4.96 16.15
C ASP A 67 6.65 -5.10 15.88
N PHE A 68 6.08 -4.23 15.05
CA PHE A 68 4.69 -4.42 14.61
C PHE A 68 4.58 -5.53 13.56
N GLN A 69 3.54 -6.33 13.70
CA GLN A 69 3.21 -7.33 12.69
C GLN A 69 2.55 -6.67 11.49
N ILE A 70 2.93 -7.13 10.28
CA ILE A 70 2.30 -6.71 9.03
C ILE A 70 1.42 -7.84 8.55
N TYR A 71 0.15 -7.53 8.32
CA TYR A 71 -0.84 -8.47 7.81
C TYR A 71 -1.32 -8.02 6.44
N ASP A 72 -1.58 -8.99 5.57
CA ASP A 72 -2.32 -8.74 4.34
C ASP A 72 -3.79 -8.46 4.70
N THR A 73 -4.32 -7.32 4.26
CA THR A 73 -5.72 -6.95 4.48
C THR A 73 -6.70 -7.87 3.73
N GLY A 74 -6.21 -8.71 2.82
CA GLY A 74 -7.03 -9.54 1.94
C GLY A 74 -7.83 -8.75 0.90
N PHE A 75 -7.66 -7.42 0.86
CA PHE A 75 -8.36 -6.58 -0.13
C PHE A 75 -7.90 -6.85 -1.56
N PHE A 76 -6.71 -7.41 -1.73
CA PHE A 76 -6.13 -7.67 -3.03
C PHE A 76 -5.74 -9.15 -3.17
N LYS A 77 -6.16 -9.75 -4.26
CA LYS A 77 -5.42 -10.87 -4.81
C LYS A 77 -4.05 -10.34 -5.27
N LYS A 78 -3.02 -11.10 -5.01
CA LYS A 78 -1.64 -10.75 -5.39
C LYS A 78 -1.58 -10.24 -6.83
N TRP A 79 -0.77 -9.24 -7.07
CA TRP A 79 -0.62 -8.48 -8.33
C TRP A 79 0.07 -9.27 -9.44
N PHE A 80 -0.46 -10.39 -9.89
CA PHE A 80 0.28 -11.26 -10.81
C PHE A 80 -0.05 -11.09 -12.28
N SER A 81 -1.15 -10.43 -12.63
CA SER A 81 -1.51 -10.22 -14.04
C SER A 81 -1.74 -8.75 -14.38
N LYS A 82 -1.52 -8.40 -15.67
CA LYS A 82 -1.86 -7.06 -16.17
C LYS A 82 -3.33 -6.71 -15.97
N SER A 83 -4.23 -7.68 -16.04
CA SER A 83 -5.66 -7.48 -15.83
C SER A 83 -6.00 -7.14 -14.38
N GLU A 84 -5.29 -7.70 -13.42
CA GLU A 84 -5.49 -7.43 -12.00
C GLU A 84 -4.94 -6.09 -11.56
N LYS A 85 -3.82 -5.65 -12.14
CA LYS A 85 -3.27 -4.30 -11.92
C LYS A 85 -4.26 -3.19 -12.29
N SER A 86 -5.23 -3.46 -13.17
CA SER A 86 -6.22 -2.46 -13.58
C SER A 86 -7.25 -2.14 -12.52
N PHE A 87 -7.44 -2.98 -11.50
CA PHE A 87 -8.39 -2.74 -10.41
C PHE A 87 -7.80 -1.93 -9.26
N PHE A 88 -6.50 -2.01 -9.11
CA PHE A 88 -5.80 -1.25 -8.09
C PHE A 88 -4.41 -0.87 -8.60
N ASN A 89 -4.20 0.40 -8.83
CA ASN A 89 -2.93 0.93 -9.32
C ASN A 89 -2.79 2.40 -8.92
N CYS A 90 -1.58 2.91 -9.01
CA CYS A 90 -1.25 4.31 -8.79
C CYS A 90 -1.06 5.08 -10.11
N ASN A 91 -1.45 4.48 -11.24
CA ASN A 91 -1.32 5.07 -12.56
C ASN A 91 -2.56 5.89 -12.94
N GLU A 92 -2.47 6.57 -14.08
CA GLU A 92 -3.50 7.47 -14.59
C GLU A 92 -4.77 6.77 -15.10
N PHE A 93 -4.74 5.45 -15.25
CA PHE A 93 -5.85 4.68 -15.81
C PHE A 93 -6.91 4.39 -14.76
N ALA A 94 -7.97 5.19 -14.78
CA ALA A 94 -9.15 4.92 -13.96
C ALA A 94 -9.87 3.65 -14.41
N ILE A 95 -10.47 2.97 -13.45
CA ILE A 95 -11.32 1.81 -13.71
C ILE A 95 -12.63 2.32 -14.28
N LYS A 96 -13.11 1.71 -15.36
CA LYS A 96 -14.42 2.01 -15.93
C LYS A 96 -15.53 1.36 -15.11
N GLU A 97 -16.64 2.09 -14.90
CA GLU A 97 -17.79 1.64 -14.13
C GLU A 97 -18.24 0.23 -14.51
N LYS A 98 -18.43 -0.04 -15.81
CA LYS A 98 -18.85 -1.37 -16.31
C LYS A 98 -17.94 -2.50 -15.80
N LYS A 99 -16.63 -2.27 -15.72
CA LYS A 99 -15.66 -3.25 -15.24
C LYS A 99 -15.75 -3.42 -13.73
N LEU A 100 -15.94 -2.33 -13.01
CA LEU A 100 -16.14 -2.33 -11.56
C LEU A 100 -17.42 -3.10 -11.20
N LEU A 101 -18.56 -2.79 -11.83
CA LEU A 101 -19.83 -3.47 -11.59
C LEU A 101 -19.74 -4.97 -11.87
N LYS A 102 -19.07 -5.37 -12.97
CA LYS A 102 -18.83 -6.79 -13.27
C LYS A 102 -18.05 -7.49 -12.17
N GLU A 103 -17.09 -6.81 -11.56
CA GLU A 103 -16.30 -7.38 -10.46
C GLU A 103 -17.09 -7.45 -9.15
N LEU A 104 -17.89 -6.44 -8.84
CA LEU A 104 -18.77 -6.42 -7.66
C LEU A 104 -19.83 -7.54 -7.67
N LYS A 105 -20.34 -7.91 -8.85
CA LYS A 105 -21.31 -9.01 -9.02
C LYS A 105 -20.73 -10.40 -8.79
N LYS A 106 -19.42 -10.56 -8.75
CA LYS A 106 -18.80 -11.86 -8.45
C LYS A 106 -18.87 -12.15 -6.95
N LYS A 107 -19.26 -13.38 -6.57
CA LYS A 107 -19.32 -13.82 -5.17
C LYS A 107 -18.00 -13.61 -4.41
N LYS A 108 -16.87 -13.83 -5.08
CA LYS A 108 -15.50 -13.62 -4.55
C LYS A 108 -14.77 -12.51 -5.31
N GLY A 109 -15.51 -11.50 -5.77
CA GLY A 109 -14.95 -10.37 -6.46
C GLY A 109 -14.27 -9.37 -5.52
N ARG A 110 -13.50 -8.48 -6.10
CA ARG A 110 -12.85 -7.40 -5.36
C ARG A 110 -13.90 -6.45 -4.78
N ARG A 111 -13.56 -5.82 -3.66
CA ARG A 111 -14.39 -4.82 -2.97
C ARG A 111 -13.67 -3.50 -2.79
N VAL A 112 -12.37 -3.44 -3.13
CA VAL A 112 -11.55 -2.24 -3.09
C VAL A 112 -10.99 -1.98 -4.48
N PHE A 113 -11.13 -0.74 -4.94
CA PHE A 113 -10.74 -0.29 -6.28
C PHE A 113 -10.03 1.05 -6.20
N HIS A 114 -8.98 1.21 -6.99
CA HIS A 114 -8.23 2.47 -7.10
C HIS A 114 -7.46 2.54 -8.44
N PRO A 115 -7.48 3.65 -9.16
CA PRO A 115 -8.36 4.80 -8.96
C PRO A 115 -9.74 4.59 -9.62
N PHE A 116 -10.79 5.07 -9.00
CA PHE A 116 -12.10 5.23 -9.62
C PHE A 116 -12.44 6.71 -9.62
N ARG A 117 -12.77 7.27 -10.77
CA ARG A 117 -12.96 8.72 -10.99
C ARG A 117 -14.31 9.07 -11.61
N GLU A 118 -15.17 8.09 -11.77
CA GLU A 118 -16.52 8.25 -12.29
C GLU A 118 -17.50 8.26 -11.10
N GLU A 119 -18.64 8.88 -11.26
CA GLU A 119 -19.74 8.77 -10.31
C GLU A 119 -20.33 7.36 -10.40
N LEU A 120 -20.48 6.70 -9.27
CA LEU A 120 -20.97 5.32 -9.23
C LEU A 120 -22.49 5.34 -9.03
N ASN A 121 -23.22 4.78 -9.99
CA ASN A 121 -24.67 4.60 -9.83
C ASN A 121 -24.95 3.45 -8.84
N MET A 122 -25.29 3.82 -7.60
CA MET A 122 -25.53 2.87 -6.51
C MET A 122 -26.76 1.97 -6.77
N GLU A 123 -27.73 2.38 -7.58
CA GLU A 123 -28.90 1.56 -7.94
C GLU A 123 -28.51 0.31 -8.74
N LEU A 124 -27.38 0.37 -9.48
CA LEU A 124 -26.86 -0.77 -10.24
C LEU A 124 -26.16 -1.83 -9.38
N ILE A 125 -25.89 -1.51 -8.11
CA ILE A 125 -25.21 -2.41 -7.17
C ILE A 125 -26.23 -3.19 -6.34
N SER A 126 -27.40 -2.61 -6.10
CA SER A 126 -28.45 -3.15 -5.22
C SER A 126 -29.29 -4.28 -5.86
N LYS A 127 -29.02 -4.62 -7.11
CA LYS A 127 -29.64 -5.72 -7.87
C LYS A 127 -28.62 -6.85 -8.09
#